data_6d3441c6d371b24b62ede6178d4419b7
#
_entry.id   6d3441c6d371b24b62ede6178d4419b7
#
_cell.length_a   1.000
_cell.length_b   1.000
_cell.length_c   1.000
_cell.angle_alpha   90.00
_cell.angle_beta   90.00
_cell.angle_gamma   90.00
#
_symmetry.space_group_name_H-M   'P 1'
#
loop_
_entity.id
_entity.type
_entity.pdbx_description
1 polymer ?
#
loop_
_entity_poly.entity_id
_entity_poly.type
_entity_poly.pdbx_seq_one_letter_code
_entity_poly.pdbx_strand_id
1 'polypeptide(L)'
;ELKKRFPHLKGNFGTAWQNQQREFEDIPAPVLFTTNCIMPLRPSYADRVFTTSVVSYPGVTHIGEDRDFSPVIAKALELGGYPEDTLIPGMNGGSVVATGFAHHAVLSHAEEIVQAVHEGAIRHFFLIGGCDGTRPSRRYYTDFAKLTPPDTVILTLACGKFRLNDLPLGTAAGLPRILDVGQCNDAYS
;
A
#
# COMPACT_ATOMS: atom_id res chain seq x y z
N GLU A 1 -3.47 -9.22 -12.07
CA GLU A 1 -4.90 -9.32 -12.42
C GLU A 1 -5.59 -7.94 -12.42
N LEU A 2 -5.63 -7.19 -11.31
CA LEU A 2 -6.32 -5.89 -11.22
C LEU A 2 -5.86 -4.91 -12.30
N LYS A 3 -4.55 -4.78 -12.52
CA LYS A 3 -4.01 -3.86 -13.53
C LYS A 3 -4.39 -4.25 -14.97
N LYS A 4 -4.55 -5.54 -15.25
CA LYS A 4 -5.07 -6.02 -16.55
C LYS A 4 -6.54 -5.68 -16.73
N ARG A 5 -7.34 -5.86 -15.67
CA ARG A 5 -8.77 -5.56 -15.69
C ARG A 5 -9.08 -4.06 -15.69
N PHE A 6 -8.24 -3.28 -15.03
CA PHE A 6 -8.38 -1.83 -14.89
C PHE A 6 -7.11 -1.11 -15.37
N PRO A 7 -6.98 -0.85 -16.68
CA PRO A 7 -5.77 -0.25 -17.26
C PRO A 7 -5.49 1.17 -16.77
N HIS A 8 -6.51 1.84 -16.20
CA HIS A 8 -6.36 3.16 -15.58
C HIS A 8 -5.66 3.13 -14.23
N LEU A 9 -5.52 1.93 -13.60
CA LEU A 9 -4.80 1.77 -12.35
C LEU A 9 -3.30 1.95 -12.59
N LYS A 10 -2.78 3.13 -12.31
CA LYS A 10 -1.37 3.48 -12.60
C LYS A 10 -0.39 2.83 -11.62
N GLY A 11 -0.73 2.76 -10.33
CA GLY A 11 0.15 2.16 -9.35
C GLY A 11 -0.30 2.42 -7.91
N ASN A 12 0.66 2.40 -7.01
CA ASN A 12 0.49 2.74 -5.61
C ASN A 12 0.96 4.18 -5.37
N PHE A 13 0.20 4.92 -4.58
CA PHE A 13 0.56 6.28 -4.16
C PHE A 13 0.58 6.35 -2.63
N GLY A 14 1.54 7.10 -2.12
CA GLY A 14 1.63 7.38 -0.70
C GLY A 14 2.19 6.22 0.13
N THR A 15 2.26 6.48 1.42
CA THR A 15 2.85 5.60 2.41
C THR A 15 1.92 5.41 3.61
N ALA A 16 2.45 5.23 4.83
CA ALA A 16 1.65 5.04 6.03
C ALA A 16 0.73 6.24 6.33
N TRP A 17 -0.41 5.99 6.98
CA TRP A 17 -1.44 6.99 7.28
C TRP A 17 -0.89 8.23 8.00
N GLN A 18 0.16 8.10 8.79
CA GLN A 18 0.80 9.21 9.49
C GLN A 18 1.41 10.27 8.55
N ASN A 19 1.67 9.91 7.30
CA ASN A 19 2.25 10.80 6.29
C ASN A 19 1.22 11.54 5.44
N GLN A 20 -0.05 11.15 5.50
CA GLN A 20 -1.08 11.60 4.56
C GLN A 20 -1.23 13.13 4.51
N GLN A 21 -1.12 13.85 5.63
CA GLN A 21 -1.20 15.30 5.64
C GLN A 21 -0.12 15.98 4.80
N ARG A 22 1.06 15.38 4.71
CA ARG A 22 2.15 15.86 3.86
C ARG A 22 1.98 15.38 2.43
N GLU A 23 1.61 14.11 2.27
CA GLU A 23 1.52 13.47 0.96
C GLU A 23 0.35 14.01 0.12
N PHE A 24 -0.74 14.44 0.77
CA PHE A 24 -1.92 14.97 0.06
C PHE A 24 -1.85 16.47 -0.24
N GLU A 25 -0.88 17.19 0.33
CA GLU A 25 -0.83 18.65 0.23
C GLU A 25 -0.69 19.13 -1.22
N ASP A 26 0.17 18.48 -1.98
CA ASP A 26 0.57 18.93 -3.31
C ASP A 26 0.08 18.03 -4.46
N ILE A 27 -0.77 17.02 -4.19
CA ILE A 27 -1.27 16.17 -5.27
C ILE A 27 -2.38 16.89 -6.05
N PRO A 28 -2.30 16.92 -7.40
CA PRO A 28 -3.34 17.49 -8.24
C PRO A 28 -4.45 16.47 -8.54
N ALA A 29 -5.01 15.86 -7.49
CA ALA A 29 -6.02 14.81 -7.60
C ALA A 29 -6.95 14.79 -6.39
N PRO A 30 -8.21 14.36 -6.52
CA PRO A 30 -9.06 14.08 -5.38
C PRO A 30 -8.57 12.86 -4.61
N VAL A 31 -8.87 12.83 -3.32
CA VAL A 31 -8.59 11.73 -2.41
C VAL A 31 -9.92 11.13 -1.95
N LEU A 32 -10.14 9.85 -2.24
CA LEU A 32 -11.33 9.12 -1.80
C LEU A 32 -10.94 8.11 -0.71
N PHE A 33 -11.44 8.32 0.51
CA PHE A 33 -11.28 7.37 1.60
C PHE A 33 -12.39 6.32 1.55
N THR A 34 -11.98 5.06 1.48
CA THR A 34 -12.86 3.88 1.49
C THR A 34 -12.76 3.09 2.80
N THR A 35 -11.74 3.38 3.61
CA THR A 35 -11.50 2.76 4.92
C THR A 35 -11.15 3.85 5.93
N ASN A 36 -11.17 3.53 7.23
CA ASN A 36 -10.73 4.42 8.31
C ASN A 36 -9.25 4.83 8.13
N CYS A 37 -8.66 5.51 9.07
CA CYS A 37 -7.32 6.13 9.05
C CYS A 37 -7.28 7.53 8.43
N ILE A 38 -8.39 8.23 8.41
CA ILE A 38 -8.41 9.64 8.03
C ILE A 38 -7.83 10.48 9.18
N MET A 39 -6.83 11.30 8.87
CA MET A 39 -6.29 12.28 9.81
C MET A 39 -7.06 13.62 9.70
N PRO A 40 -6.97 14.51 10.72
CA PRO A 40 -7.48 15.86 10.59
C PRO A 40 -7.01 16.52 9.30
N LEU A 41 -7.95 16.99 8.50
CA LEU A 41 -7.66 17.55 7.19
C LEU A 41 -7.02 18.92 7.30
N ARG A 42 -6.07 19.23 6.41
CA ARG A 42 -5.55 20.58 6.26
C ARG A 42 -6.38 21.38 5.27
N PRO A 43 -6.56 22.69 5.49
CA PRO A 43 -7.31 23.55 4.57
C PRO A 43 -6.79 23.50 3.13
N SER A 44 -5.50 23.25 2.93
CA SER A 44 -4.84 23.19 1.61
C SER A 44 -5.33 22.07 0.70
N TYR A 45 -5.98 21.02 1.24
CA TYR A 45 -6.49 19.91 0.44
C TYR A 45 -7.89 19.40 0.87
N ALA A 46 -8.50 20.00 1.88
CA ALA A 46 -9.79 19.52 2.41
C ALA A 46 -10.92 19.53 1.38
N ASP A 47 -10.90 20.46 0.43
CA ASP A 47 -11.88 20.63 -0.64
C ASP A 47 -11.88 19.54 -1.70
N ARG A 48 -10.84 18.72 -1.73
CA ARG A 48 -10.68 17.59 -2.69
C ARG A 48 -10.70 16.21 -2.03
N VAL A 49 -11.11 16.17 -0.75
CA VAL A 49 -11.27 14.90 -0.01
C VAL A 49 -12.72 14.46 -0.05
N PHE A 50 -12.91 13.17 -0.26
CA PHE A 50 -14.19 12.48 -0.29
C PHE A 50 -14.13 11.22 0.58
N THR A 51 -15.29 10.78 1.06
CA THR A 51 -15.42 9.55 1.83
C THR A 51 -16.51 8.67 1.22
N THR A 52 -16.46 7.37 1.47
CA THR A 52 -17.51 6.43 1.06
C THR A 52 -17.57 5.23 2.01
N SER A 53 -18.59 4.38 1.86
CA SER A 53 -18.80 3.19 2.67
C SER A 53 -18.97 3.54 4.15
N VAL A 54 -18.17 2.89 5.03
CA VAL A 54 -18.26 3.09 6.50
C VAL A 54 -17.45 4.28 7.01
N VAL A 55 -16.73 4.95 6.13
CA VAL A 55 -15.87 6.09 6.49
C VAL A 55 -16.62 7.39 6.26
N SER A 56 -16.64 8.24 7.26
CA SER A 56 -17.14 9.61 7.15
C SER A 56 -16.23 10.58 7.91
N TYR A 57 -16.27 11.85 7.53
CA TYR A 57 -15.54 12.91 8.22
C TYR A 57 -16.35 14.21 8.18
N PRO A 58 -16.43 14.97 9.28
CA PRO A 58 -17.18 16.21 9.32
C PRO A 58 -16.75 17.21 8.24
N GLY A 59 -17.71 17.73 7.47
CA GLY A 59 -17.45 18.70 6.40
C GLY A 59 -16.89 18.13 5.10
N VAL A 60 -16.77 16.82 4.98
CA VAL A 60 -16.31 16.13 3.76
C VAL A 60 -17.51 15.55 3.01
N THR A 61 -17.49 15.68 1.68
CA THR A 61 -18.52 15.07 0.84
C THR A 61 -18.45 13.54 0.93
N HIS A 62 -19.57 12.94 1.33
CA HIS A 62 -19.70 11.50 1.45
C HIS A 62 -20.44 10.94 0.23
N ILE A 63 -19.86 9.93 -0.40
CA ILE A 63 -20.48 9.15 -1.48
C ILE A 63 -21.30 8.04 -0.82
N GLY A 64 -22.61 8.14 -0.93
CA GLY A 64 -23.57 7.24 -0.29
C GLY A 64 -23.74 5.89 -0.97
N GLU A 65 -24.84 5.21 -0.62
CA GLU A 65 -25.18 3.89 -1.14
C GLU A 65 -25.48 3.88 -2.64
N ASP A 66 -25.91 5.01 -3.18
CA ASP A 66 -26.11 5.23 -4.61
C ASP A 66 -24.84 5.16 -5.44
N ARG A 67 -23.69 5.26 -4.76
CA ARG A 67 -22.35 5.21 -5.37
C ARG A 67 -22.18 6.21 -6.51
N ASP A 68 -22.78 7.38 -6.39
CA ASP A 68 -22.56 8.46 -7.36
C ASP A 68 -21.18 9.11 -7.14
N PHE A 69 -20.21 8.68 -7.92
CA PHE A 69 -18.84 9.21 -7.90
C PHE A 69 -18.67 10.46 -8.80
N SER A 70 -19.75 11.02 -9.35
CA SER A 70 -19.69 12.23 -10.20
C SER A 70 -18.97 13.40 -9.54
N PRO A 71 -19.13 13.68 -8.21
CA PRO A 71 -18.39 14.76 -7.56
C PRO A 71 -16.87 14.52 -7.53
N VAL A 72 -16.44 13.26 -7.34
CA VAL A 72 -15.01 12.88 -7.36
C VAL A 72 -14.43 13.05 -8.75
N ILE A 73 -15.18 12.61 -9.77
CA ILE A 73 -14.79 12.74 -11.19
C ILE A 73 -14.70 14.20 -11.59
N ALA A 74 -15.69 15.01 -11.23
CA ALA A 74 -15.69 16.44 -11.50
C ALA A 74 -14.46 17.14 -10.88
N LYS A 75 -14.15 16.83 -9.62
CA LYS A 75 -12.96 17.36 -8.96
C LYS A 75 -11.65 16.88 -9.62
N ALA A 76 -11.60 15.64 -10.10
CA ALA A 76 -10.44 15.13 -10.82
C ALA A 76 -10.21 15.87 -12.14
N LEU A 77 -11.28 16.18 -12.88
CA LEU A 77 -11.22 16.96 -14.11
C LEU A 77 -10.82 18.41 -13.84
N GLU A 78 -11.33 19.01 -12.77
CA GLU A 78 -10.96 20.37 -12.34
C GLU A 78 -9.46 20.48 -12.01
N LEU A 79 -8.91 19.50 -11.29
CA LEU A 79 -7.51 19.50 -10.86
C LEU A 79 -6.53 19.12 -11.98
N GLY A 80 -7.00 18.39 -13.01
CA GLY A 80 -6.25 18.06 -14.22
C GLY A 80 -5.19 16.97 -14.08
N GLY A 81 -4.81 16.58 -12.87
CA GLY A 81 -3.76 15.58 -12.62
C GLY A 81 -2.34 16.10 -12.86
N TYR A 82 -1.38 15.21 -12.83
CA TYR A 82 0.01 15.52 -13.19
C TYR A 82 0.12 15.70 -14.72
N PRO A 83 0.90 16.68 -15.19
CA PRO A 83 1.06 16.93 -16.63
C PRO A 83 1.82 15.83 -17.37
N GLU A 84 2.60 15.05 -16.64
CA GLU A 84 3.36 13.90 -17.12
C GLU A 84 3.40 12.79 -16.07
N ASP A 85 3.79 11.57 -16.46
CA ASP A 85 3.94 10.44 -15.54
C ASP A 85 5.01 10.79 -14.48
N THR A 86 4.56 10.97 -13.24
CA THR A 86 5.39 11.40 -12.13
C THR A 86 5.68 10.21 -11.21
N LEU A 87 6.97 9.94 -11.00
CA LEU A 87 7.43 8.90 -10.10
C LEU A 87 7.65 9.45 -8.70
N ILE A 88 6.94 8.89 -7.72
CA ILE A 88 7.10 9.25 -6.32
C ILE A 88 7.82 8.10 -5.62
N PRO A 89 9.03 8.32 -5.10
CA PRO A 89 9.80 7.25 -4.47
C PRO A 89 9.15 6.77 -3.17
N GLY A 90 9.28 5.49 -2.90
CA GLY A 90 8.90 4.88 -1.63
C GLY A 90 9.77 5.32 -0.46
N MET A 91 9.50 4.81 0.74
CA MET A 91 10.19 5.24 1.97
C MET A 91 11.68 4.91 2.00
N ASN A 92 12.13 3.92 1.23
CA ASN A 92 13.53 3.55 1.08
C ASN A 92 14.14 4.06 -0.24
N GLY A 93 13.41 4.90 -1.00
CA GLY A 93 13.84 5.44 -2.29
C GLY A 93 13.57 4.52 -3.48
N GLY A 94 12.91 3.40 -3.27
CA GLY A 94 12.50 2.49 -4.34
C GLY A 94 11.36 3.07 -5.20
N SER A 95 11.33 2.69 -6.47
CA SER A 95 10.29 3.09 -7.44
C SER A 95 9.31 1.96 -7.78
N VAL A 96 9.56 0.78 -7.26
CA VAL A 96 8.73 -0.40 -7.45
C VAL A 96 8.37 -0.97 -6.09
N VAL A 97 7.10 -1.29 -5.91
CA VAL A 97 6.57 -1.94 -4.70
C VAL A 97 5.99 -3.31 -5.06
N ALA A 98 6.27 -4.31 -4.23
CA ALA A 98 5.66 -5.63 -4.34
C ALA A 98 4.36 -5.64 -3.54
N THR A 99 3.22 -5.68 -4.23
CA THR A 99 1.88 -5.67 -3.62
C THR A 99 0.98 -6.75 -4.20
N GLY A 100 -0.18 -6.98 -3.58
CA GLY A 100 -1.22 -7.85 -4.13
C GLY A 100 -1.11 -9.31 -3.70
N PHE A 101 -0.46 -9.57 -2.59
CA PHE A 101 -0.30 -10.92 -2.02
C PHE A 101 -1.31 -11.20 -0.89
N ALA A 102 -2.57 -10.80 -1.07
CA ALA A 102 -3.66 -11.21 -0.20
C ALA A 102 -3.88 -12.74 -0.28
N HIS A 103 -4.66 -13.29 0.66
CA HIS A 103 -4.83 -14.73 0.83
C HIS A 103 -5.06 -15.51 -0.47
N HIS A 104 -5.91 -15.02 -1.38
CA HIS A 104 -6.17 -15.68 -2.66
C HIS A 104 -4.90 -15.82 -3.51
N ALA A 105 -4.09 -14.78 -3.61
CA ALA A 105 -2.85 -14.81 -4.39
C ALA A 105 -1.82 -15.78 -3.77
N VAL A 106 -1.70 -15.80 -2.44
CA VAL A 106 -0.79 -16.72 -1.75
C VAL A 106 -1.27 -18.17 -1.87
N LEU A 107 -2.57 -18.42 -1.66
CA LEU A 107 -3.15 -19.76 -1.75
C LEU A 107 -3.11 -20.34 -3.17
N SER A 108 -3.18 -19.50 -4.21
CA SER A 108 -3.05 -19.96 -5.59
C SER A 108 -1.66 -20.52 -5.93
N HIS A 109 -0.66 -20.24 -5.08
CA HIS A 109 0.71 -20.76 -5.19
C HIS A 109 1.09 -21.67 -4.01
N ALA A 110 0.08 -22.21 -3.29
CA ALA A 110 0.33 -22.98 -2.08
C ALA A 110 1.18 -24.23 -2.33
N GLU A 111 0.92 -24.94 -3.44
CA GLU A 111 1.66 -26.16 -3.80
C GLU A 111 3.15 -25.86 -4.06
N GLU A 112 3.44 -24.80 -4.82
CA GLU A 112 4.82 -24.37 -5.10
C GLU A 112 5.53 -23.91 -3.83
N ILE A 113 4.82 -23.22 -2.94
CA ILE A 113 5.37 -22.77 -1.66
C ILE A 113 5.70 -23.98 -0.77
N VAL A 114 4.79 -24.93 -0.64
CA VAL A 114 5.00 -26.16 0.15
C VAL A 114 6.16 -26.97 -0.41
N GLN A 115 6.24 -27.12 -1.72
CA GLN A 115 7.35 -27.81 -2.37
C GLN A 115 8.69 -27.12 -2.08
N ALA A 116 8.76 -25.79 -2.21
CA ALA A 116 9.96 -25.01 -1.91
C ALA A 116 10.41 -25.14 -0.43
N VAL A 117 9.47 -25.29 0.49
CA VAL A 117 9.78 -25.57 1.90
C VAL A 117 10.34 -26.98 2.08
N HIS A 118 9.74 -28.00 1.45
CA HIS A 118 10.23 -29.38 1.52
C HIS A 118 11.63 -29.54 0.91
N GLU A 119 11.93 -28.82 -0.15
CA GLU A 119 13.24 -28.80 -0.79
C GLU A 119 14.28 -27.96 -0.04
N GLY A 120 13.86 -27.21 1.01
CA GLY A 120 14.73 -26.32 1.77
C GLY A 120 15.12 -25.04 1.01
N ALA A 121 14.46 -24.73 -0.10
CA ALA A 121 14.63 -23.48 -0.85
C ALA A 121 14.02 -22.27 -0.13
N ILE A 122 13.00 -22.51 0.70
CA ILE A 122 12.48 -21.57 1.68
C ILE A 122 12.58 -22.21 3.06
N ARG A 123 13.36 -21.60 3.94
CA ARG A 123 13.59 -22.12 5.30
C ARG A 123 12.77 -21.44 6.38
N HIS A 124 12.49 -20.16 6.22
CA HIS A 124 11.76 -19.41 7.23
C HIS A 124 10.79 -18.42 6.59
N PHE A 125 9.66 -18.21 7.27
CA PHE A 125 8.74 -17.13 7.05
C PHE A 125 8.78 -16.18 8.24
N PHE A 126 8.94 -14.89 7.97
CA PHE A 126 8.84 -13.85 8.99
C PHE A 126 7.58 -13.04 8.78
N LEU A 127 6.76 -12.89 9.80
CA LEU A 127 5.65 -11.95 9.80
C LEU A 127 6.11 -10.64 10.46
N ILE A 128 6.23 -9.58 9.67
CA ILE A 128 6.57 -8.25 10.15
C ILE A 128 5.33 -7.35 10.04
N GLY A 129 4.49 -7.38 11.05
CA GLY A 129 3.30 -6.53 11.18
C GLY A 129 3.56 -5.23 11.95
N GLY A 130 4.76 -5.06 12.51
CA GLY A 130 5.15 -3.85 13.23
C GLY A 130 5.56 -2.71 12.30
N CYS A 131 5.65 -1.50 12.87
CA CYS A 131 5.98 -0.30 12.12
C CYS A 131 7.09 0.49 12.81
N ASP A 132 8.12 0.85 12.05
CA ASP A 132 9.17 1.77 12.49
C ASP A 132 8.65 3.23 12.64
N GLY A 133 7.41 3.48 12.20
CA GLY A 133 6.83 4.81 12.15
C GLY A 133 7.46 5.68 11.06
N THR A 134 7.29 6.99 11.18
CA THR A 134 7.72 7.95 10.15
C THR A 134 9.12 8.51 10.37
N ARG A 135 9.69 8.31 11.56
CA ARG A 135 11.02 8.86 11.88
C ARG A 135 12.11 8.06 11.19
N PRO A 136 12.98 8.68 10.37
CA PRO A 136 14.06 7.98 9.66
C PRO A 136 15.05 7.23 10.59
N SER A 137 15.22 7.72 11.82
CA SER A 137 16.09 7.08 12.83
C SER A 137 15.55 5.76 13.39
N ARG A 138 14.27 5.49 13.23
CA ARG A 138 13.66 4.24 13.66
C ARG A 138 13.72 3.23 12.51
N ARG A 139 14.63 2.28 12.61
CA ARG A 139 14.94 1.35 11.51
C ARG A 139 14.97 -0.11 11.92
N TYR A 140 14.45 -0.46 13.08
CA TYR A 140 14.53 -1.82 13.61
C TYR A 140 14.00 -2.87 12.62
N TYR A 141 12.76 -2.72 12.16
CA TYR A 141 12.15 -3.69 11.24
C TYR A 141 12.76 -3.62 9.83
N THR A 142 13.12 -2.43 9.39
CA THR A 142 13.82 -2.23 8.12
C THR A 142 15.19 -2.91 8.10
N ASP A 143 15.97 -2.75 9.16
CA ASP A 143 17.29 -3.35 9.28
C ASP A 143 17.18 -4.86 9.51
N PHE A 144 16.21 -5.32 10.31
CA PHE A 144 15.91 -6.74 10.45
C PHE A 144 15.60 -7.38 9.08
N ALA A 145 14.71 -6.78 8.28
CA ALA A 145 14.36 -7.31 6.96
C ALA A 145 15.58 -7.43 6.03
N LYS A 146 16.47 -6.43 6.06
CA LYS A 146 17.72 -6.44 5.27
C LYS A 146 18.71 -7.52 5.70
N LEU A 147 18.67 -7.93 6.96
CA LEU A 147 19.56 -8.94 7.54
C LEU A 147 19.00 -10.35 7.43
N THR A 148 17.75 -10.53 6.99
CA THR A 148 17.18 -11.87 6.82
C THR A 148 17.93 -12.66 5.75
N PRO A 149 18.18 -13.97 5.97
CA PRO A 149 18.83 -14.83 4.99
C PRO A 149 18.10 -14.85 3.63
N PRO A 150 18.80 -15.14 2.52
CA PRO A 150 18.22 -15.09 1.18
C PRO A 150 17.15 -16.17 0.91
N ASP A 151 17.15 -17.23 1.70
CA ASP A 151 16.20 -18.35 1.67
C ASP A 151 14.98 -18.12 2.59
N THR A 152 14.63 -16.87 2.83
CA THR A 152 13.49 -16.49 3.69
C THR A 152 12.50 -15.60 2.98
N VAL A 153 11.23 -15.70 3.37
CA VAL A 153 10.12 -14.87 2.89
C VAL A 153 9.57 -14.03 4.04
N ILE A 154 9.31 -12.77 3.78
CA ILE A 154 8.75 -11.81 4.73
C ILE A 154 7.33 -11.49 4.31
N LEU A 155 6.36 -11.78 5.18
CA LEU A 155 5.00 -11.28 5.06
C LEU A 155 4.90 -9.96 5.82
N THR A 156 4.38 -8.93 5.19
CA THR A 156 4.17 -7.63 5.80
C THR A 156 2.78 -7.09 5.49
N LEU A 157 2.24 -6.25 6.35
CA LEU A 157 0.87 -5.78 6.25
C LEU A 157 0.68 -4.38 6.85
N ALA A 158 -0.51 -3.82 6.62
CA ALA A 158 -0.95 -2.56 7.20
C ALA A 158 0.04 -1.40 6.95
N CYS A 159 0.18 -0.48 7.88
CA CYS A 159 1.10 0.66 7.72
C CYS A 159 2.57 0.29 7.81
N GLY A 160 2.90 -0.84 8.45
CA GLY A 160 4.27 -1.35 8.55
C GLY A 160 4.89 -1.70 7.19
N LYS A 161 4.07 -2.19 6.26
CA LYS A 161 4.50 -2.60 4.92
C LYS A 161 5.24 -1.50 4.14
N PHE A 162 4.84 -0.24 4.31
CA PHE A 162 5.45 0.89 3.60
C PHE A 162 6.92 1.15 3.98
N ARG A 163 7.40 0.52 5.04
CA ARG A 163 8.83 0.54 5.42
C ARG A 163 9.64 -0.55 4.73
N LEU A 164 8.98 -1.52 4.09
CA LEU A 164 9.60 -2.74 3.60
C LEU A 164 9.33 -2.99 2.11
N ASN A 165 8.15 -2.63 1.60
CA ASN A 165 7.65 -3.08 0.30
C ASN A 165 8.40 -2.53 -0.93
N ASP A 166 9.25 -1.53 -0.74
CA ASP A 166 10.16 -1.00 -1.76
C ASP A 166 11.63 -1.43 -1.56
N LEU A 167 11.90 -2.36 -0.62
CA LEU A 167 13.24 -2.90 -0.42
C LEU A 167 13.60 -3.90 -1.53
N PRO A 168 14.78 -3.79 -2.15
CA PRO A 168 15.20 -4.67 -3.23
C PRO A 168 15.79 -5.99 -2.70
N LEU A 169 14.97 -6.81 -1.99
CA LEU A 169 15.44 -8.07 -1.40
C LEU A 169 15.50 -9.24 -2.39
N GLY A 170 14.97 -9.07 -3.61
CA GLY A 170 14.98 -10.13 -4.62
C GLY A 170 13.91 -11.21 -4.39
N THR A 171 14.22 -12.43 -4.79
CA THR A 171 13.29 -13.57 -4.75
C THR A 171 13.88 -14.76 -3.98
N ALA A 172 13.02 -15.60 -3.41
CA ALA A 172 13.34 -16.92 -2.86
C ALA A 172 12.41 -17.94 -3.53
N ALA A 173 12.97 -19.00 -4.13
CA ALA A 173 12.22 -20.01 -4.87
C ALA A 173 11.24 -19.44 -5.93
N GLY A 174 11.64 -18.36 -6.62
CA GLY A 174 10.79 -17.69 -7.62
C GLY A 174 9.75 -16.73 -7.06
N LEU A 175 9.53 -16.70 -5.74
CA LEU A 175 8.63 -15.77 -5.07
C LEU A 175 9.36 -14.50 -4.64
N PRO A 176 8.73 -13.32 -4.69
CA PRO A 176 9.29 -12.14 -4.04
C PRO A 176 9.54 -12.42 -2.55
N ARG A 177 10.69 -11.98 -2.05
CA ARG A 177 11.00 -12.16 -0.61
C ARG A 177 10.17 -11.27 0.32
N ILE A 178 9.50 -10.27 -0.22
CA ILE A 178 8.54 -9.45 0.50
C ILE A 178 7.17 -9.66 -0.11
N LEU A 179 6.24 -10.15 0.69
CA LEU A 179 4.84 -10.32 0.33
C LEU A 179 4.01 -9.30 1.13
N ASP A 180 3.53 -8.26 0.45
CA ASP A 180 2.57 -7.30 1.00
C ASP A 180 1.18 -7.94 0.97
N VAL A 181 0.72 -8.43 2.11
CA VAL A 181 -0.57 -9.13 2.23
C VAL A 181 -1.76 -8.20 2.40
N GLY A 182 -1.55 -6.90 2.32
CA GLY A 182 -2.62 -5.91 2.26
C GLY A 182 -2.72 -4.97 3.46
N GLN A 183 -3.86 -4.31 3.57
CA GLN A 183 -4.18 -3.41 4.67
C GLN A 183 -4.78 -4.18 5.87
N CYS A 184 -5.06 -3.45 6.95
CA CYS A 184 -5.63 -4.04 8.17
C CYS A 184 -6.89 -4.86 7.89
N ASN A 185 -7.76 -4.39 6.99
CA ASN A 185 -9.00 -5.09 6.63
C ASN A 185 -8.71 -6.42 5.90
N ASP A 186 -7.68 -6.45 5.05
CA ASP A 186 -7.30 -7.65 4.31
C ASP A 186 -6.67 -8.71 5.21
N ALA A 187 -6.05 -8.28 6.31
CA ALA A 187 -5.40 -9.19 7.27
C ALA A 187 -6.40 -9.92 8.18
N TYR A 188 -7.67 -9.52 8.17
CA TYR A 188 -8.74 -10.17 8.93
C TYR A 188 -9.49 -11.25 8.13
N SER A 189 -9.31 -11.33 6.84
CA SER A 189 -10.02 -12.25 5.94
C SER A 189 -9.31 -13.57 5.73
#